data_798f3e538f90d6c06366e4c96a2e0f39
#
_entry.id   798f3e538f90d6c06366e4c96a2e0f39
#
_cell.length_a   1.000
_cell.length_b   1.000
_cell.length_c   1.000
_cell.angle_alpha   90.00
_cell.angle_beta   90.00
_cell.angle_gamma   90.00
#
_symmetry.space_group_name_H-M   'P 1'
#
loop_
_entity.id
_entity.type
_entity.pdbx_description
1 polymer ?
#
loop_
_entity_poly.entity_id
_entity_poly.type
_entity_poly.pdbx_seq_one_letter_code
_entity_poly.pdbx_strand_id
1 'polypeptide(L)'
;TVSKSQIKKGHLWLTLTDGKASVDGVAWSSTIKSLKFLPKADDGVVIIGKLNFWESQARISVQVFDIRASISTVLKKFEIVKLKLFKEGLIDDSLRRKLPKYPHSIGILTSAPSSALADMLRTAKERWPLTKLYIIPIPVQGNNESELKTILSKLRKNKLGLDSIIIARGGGNREDLMLFDNEIIAREIATFPIPVITGIGHEDDLTVSDLVSDHRSATPTAAIVDLLPSRENEK
;
A
#
# COMPACT_ATOMS: atom_id res chain seq x y z
N THR A 1 -14.57 -8.82 -15.82
CA THR A 1 -13.75 -9.82 -15.11
C THR A 1 -12.71 -10.40 -16.08
N VAL A 2 -11.56 -10.78 -15.57
CA VAL A 2 -10.51 -11.45 -16.33
C VAL A 2 -10.72 -12.95 -16.21
N SER A 3 -11.00 -13.65 -17.31
CA SER A 3 -11.09 -15.12 -17.30
C SER A 3 -9.74 -15.79 -17.50
N LYS A 4 -8.79 -15.12 -18.18
CA LYS A 4 -7.43 -15.60 -18.39
C LYS A 4 -6.44 -14.44 -18.39
N SER A 5 -5.31 -14.63 -17.71
CA SER A 5 -4.20 -13.68 -17.68
C SER A 5 -2.89 -14.42 -17.80
N GLN A 6 -2.06 -14.04 -18.77
CA GLN A 6 -0.81 -14.73 -19.05
C GLN A 6 0.23 -13.80 -19.67
N ILE A 7 1.46 -13.83 -19.14
CA ILE A 7 2.59 -13.12 -19.75
C ILE A 7 3.29 -14.09 -20.73
N LYS A 8 3.32 -13.71 -22.01
CA LYS A 8 4.04 -14.43 -23.07
C LYS A 8 4.91 -13.48 -23.86
N LYS A 9 6.17 -13.81 -24.08
CA LYS A 9 7.15 -13.01 -24.83
C LYS A 9 7.20 -11.55 -24.36
N GLY A 10 7.04 -11.31 -23.04
CA GLY A 10 7.07 -9.96 -22.45
C GLY A 10 5.77 -9.15 -22.62
N HIS A 11 4.72 -9.70 -23.20
CA HIS A 11 3.40 -9.06 -23.36
C HIS A 11 2.38 -9.74 -22.45
N LEU A 12 1.46 -8.94 -21.89
CA LEU A 12 0.34 -9.44 -21.09
C LEU A 12 -0.86 -9.73 -22.02
N TRP A 13 -1.25 -10.97 -22.06
CA TRP A 13 -2.43 -11.44 -22.80
C TRP A 13 -3.56 -11.70 -21.81
N LEU A 14 -4.72 -11.15 -22.12
CA LEU A 14 -5.91 -11.21 -21.29
C LEU A 14 -7.07 -11.76 -22.10
N THR A 15 -7.97 -12.48 -21.44
CA THR A 15 -9.32 -12.70 -21.93
C THR A 15 -10.28 -12.07 -20.94
N LEU A 16 -11.06 -11.11 -21.39
CA LEU A 16 -11.99 -10.33 -20.61
C LEU A 16 -13.41 -10.85 -20.85
N THR A 17 -14.20 -10.95 -19.80
CA THR A 17 -15.59 -11.43 -19.91
C THR A 17 -16.53 -10.68 -18.98
N ASP A 18 -17.77 -10.53 -19.40
CA ASP A 18 -18.91 -10.11 -18.58
C ASP A 18 -19.78 -11.29 -18.11
N GLY A 19 -19.35 -12.54 -18.42
CA GLY A 19 -20.07 -13.77 -18.13
C GLY A 19 -20.92 -14.26 -19.29
N LYS A 20 -21.20 -13.43 -20.32
CA LYS A 20 -21.98 -13.78 -21.54
C LYS A 20 -21.10 -13.80 -22.77
N ALA A 21 -20.22 -12.83 -22.89
CA ALA A 21 -19.30 -12.70 -24.01
C ALA A 21 -17.87 -12.53 -23.51
N SER A 22 -16.90 -12.71 -24.40
CA SER A 22 -15.49 -12.48 -24.10
C SER A 22 -14.77 -11.77 -25.23
N VAL A 23 -13.77 -10.98 -24.86
CA VAL A 23 -12.88 -10.30 -25.80
C VAL A 23 -11.44 -10.47 -25.32
N ASP A 24 -10.53 -10.66 -26.27
CA ASP A 24 -9.12 -10.71 -25.94
C ASP A 24 -8.52 -9.33 -25.82
N GLY A 25 -7.58 -9.19 -24.88
CA GLY A 25 -6.82 -7.97 -24.64
C GLY A 25 -5.32 -8.24 -24.67
N VAL A 26 -4.57 -7.24 -25.08
CA VAL A 26 -3.11 -7.27 -25.04
C VAL A 26 -2.56 -5.97 -24.47
N ALA A 27 -1.68 -6.08 -23.46
CA ALA A 27 -0.81 -4.98 -23.04
C ALA A 27 0.62 -5.30 -23.49
N TRP A 28 1.21 -4.39 -24.25
CA TRP A 28 2.56 -4.54 -24.79
C TRP A 28 3.61 -4.41 -23.66
N SER A 29 4.81 -4.92 -23.91
CA SER A 29 5.90 -4.91 -22.92
C SER A 29 6.24 -3.52 -22.38
N SER A 30 6.12 -2.48 -23.21
CA SER A 30 6.27 -1.08 -22.79
C SER A 30 5.18 -0.66 -21.79
N THR A 31 3.93 -1.06 -22.05
CA THR A 31 2.79 -0.76 -21.20
C THR A 31 2.87 -1.51 -19.86
N ILE A 32 3.27 -2.80 -19.87
CA ILE A 32 3.36 -3.60 -18.64
C ILE A 32 4.24 -2.93 -17.58
N LYS A 33 5.34 -2.30 -17.99
CA LYS A 33 6.27 -1.61 -17.08
C LYS A 33 5.64 -0.45 -16.32
N SER A 34 4.60 0.16 -16.88
CA SER A 34 3.88 1.30 -16.29
C SER A 34 2.60 0.88 -15.56
N LEU A 35 2.14 -0.38 -15.71
CA LEU A 35 0.93 -0.85 -15.05
C LEU A 35 1.14 -0.95 -13.55
N LYS A 36 0.25 -0.32 -12.80
CA LYS A 36 0.22 -0.38 -11.33
C LYS A 36 -0.43 -1.67 -10.80
N PHE A 37 -1.20 -2.36 -11.65
CA PHE A 37 -1.93 -3.58 -11.31
C PHE A 37 -1.79 -4.63 -12.41
N LEU A 38 -1.35 -5.83 -12.04
CA LEU A 38 -1.30 -7.00 -12.92
C LEU A 38 -2.42 -7.97 -12.52
N PRO A 39 -3.48 -8.09 -13.33
CA PRO A 39 -4.64 -8.89 -12.97
C PRO A 39 -4.34 -10.39 -13.05
N LYS A 40 -4.99 -11.15 -12.19
CA LYS A 40 -5.06 -12.61 -12.24
C LYS A 40 -6.43 -13.05 -12.76
N ALA A 41 -6.59 -14.35 -13.00
CA ALA A 41 -7.90 -14.91 -13.29
C ALA A 41 -8.87 -14.58 -12.13
N ASP A 42 -10.12 -14.32 -12.47
CA ASP A 42 -11.23 -13.93 -11.59
C ASP A 42 -11.13 -12.52 -10.96
N ASP A 43 -10.10 -11.74 -11.28
CA ASP A 43 -10.06 -10.33 -10.90
C ASP A 43 -11.07 -9.52 -11.75
N GLY A 44 -11.91 -8.72 -11.09
CA GLY A 44 -12.66 -7.64 -11.74
C GLY A 44 -11.72 -6.48 -12.04
N VAL A 45 -11.83 -5.93 -13.24
CA VAL A 45 -10.92 -4.88 -13.71
C VAL A 45 -11.66 -3.75 -14.41
N VAL A 46 -11.07 -2.56 -14.34
CA VAL A 46 -11.36 -1.42 -15.22
C VAL A 46 -10.18 -1.28 -16.18
N ILE A 47 -10.48 -1.28 -17.47
CA ILE A 47 -9.44 -1.22 -18.51
C ILE A 47 -9.62 0.04 -19.35
N ILE A 48 -8.54 0.75 -19.59
CA ILE A 48 -8.43 1.83 -20.56
C ILE A 48 -7.66 1.27 -21.76
N GLY A 49 -8.26 1.31 -22.94
CA GLY A 49 -7.65 0.73 -24.14
C GLY A 49 -8.35 1.17 -25.41
N LYS A 50 -7.82 0.69 -26.53
CA LYS A 50 -8.36 0.90 -27.88
C LYS A 50 -8.80 -0.44 -28.47
N LEU A 51 -9.97 -0.45 -29.11
CA LEU A 51 -10.39 -1.60 -29.90
C LEU A 51 -9.59 -1.67 -31.20
N ASN A 52 -9.03 -2.83 -31.48
CA ASN A 52 -8.35 -3.16 -32.71
C ASN A 52 -9.11 -4.27 -33.43
N PHE A 53 -9.34 -4.10 -34.71
CA PHE A 53 -9.88 -5.12 -35.59
C PHE A 53 -8.76 -5.71 -36.44
N TRP A 54 -8.60 -7.03 -36.36
CA TRP A 54 -7.63 -7.77 -37.15
C TRP A 54 -8.35 -8.36 -38.37
N GLU A 55 -8.25 -7.66 -39.50
CA GLU A 55 -8.95 -8.03 -40.74
C GLU A 55 -8.63 -9.48 -41.19
N SER A 56 -7.35 -9.89 -41.10
CA SER A 56 -6.90 -11.21 -41.49
C SER A 56 -7.52 -12.37 -40.71
N GLN A 57 -8.05 -12.10 -39.52
CA GLN A 57 -8.64 -13.11 -38.63
C GLN A 57 -10.09 -12.80 -38.26
N ALA A 58 -10.67 -11.72 -38.82
CA ALA A 58 -11.99 -11.20 -38.48
C ALA A 58 -12.23 -11.11 -36.95
N ARG A 59 -11.18 -10.65 -36.20
CA ARG A 59 -11.16 -10.70 -34.75
C ARG A 59 -11.02 -9.29 -34.15
N ILE A 60 -11.83 -9.04 -33.12
CA ILE A 60 -11.70 -7.83 -32.31
C ILE A 60 -10.84 -8.14 -31.08
N SER A 61 -9.95 -7.22 -30.72
CA SER A 61 -9.16 -7.28 -29.50
C SER A 61 -9.04 -5.88 -28.87
N VAL A 62 -8.71 -5.85 -27.58
CA VAL A 62 -8.46 -4.60 -26.84
C VAL A 62 -6.95 -4.41 -26.71
N GLN A 63 -6.40 -3.36 -27.32
CA GLN A 63 -5.08 -2.89 -26.96
C GLN A 63 -5.16 -2.12 -25.65
N VAL A 64 -4.58 -2.67 -24.61
CA VAL A 64 -4.66 -2.14 -23.25
C VAL A 64 -3.59 -1.10 -23.01
N PHE A 65 -3.97 0.06 -22.44
CA PHE A 65 -3.08 1.16 -22.06
C PHE A 65 -2.95 1.27 -20.54
N ASP A 66 -4.04 1.03 -19.78
CA ASP A 66 -4.03 1.00 -18.32
C ASP A 66 -4.99 -0.06 -17.79
N ILE A 67 -4.66 -0.64 -16.64
CA ILE A 67 -5.50 -1.62 -15.93
C ILE A 67 -5.53 -1.25 -14.45
N ARG A 68 -6.75 -1.19 -13.91
CA ARG A 68 -6.99 -1.00 -12.47
C ARG A 68 -7.84 -2.14 -11.94
N ALA A 69 -7.62 -2.52 -10.69
CA ALA A 69 -8.53 -3.43 -10.02
C ALA A 69 -9.89 -2.75 -9.86
N SER A 70 -10.99 -3.50 -10.00
CA SER A 70 -12.30 -2.97 -9.59
C SER A 70 -12.38 -2.87 -8.07
N ILE A 71 -13.23 -1.97 -7.56
CA ILE A 71 -13.47 -1.82 -6.11
C ILE A 71 -13.86 -3.16 -5.48
N SER A 72 -14.71 -3.96 -6.14
CA SER A 72 -15.08 -5.28 -5.64
C SER A 72 -13.89 -6.22 -5.49
N THR A 73 -12.92 -6.18 -6.41
CA THR A 73 -11.68 -6.96 -6.32
C THR A 73 -10.81 -6.48 -5.15
N VAL A 74 -10.68 -5.17 -4.96
CA VAL A 74 -9.91 -4.60 -3.85
C VAL A 74 -10.49 -5.06 -2.52
N LEU A 75 -11.81 -4.87 -2.32
CA LEU A 75 -12.50 -5.26 -1.09
C LEU A 75 -12.44 -6.78 -0.84
N LYS A 76 -12.59 -7.59 -1.88
CA LYS A 76 -12.45 -9.05 -1.75
C LYS A 76 -11.05 -9.45 -1.27
N LYS A 77 -10.00 -8.86 -1.83
CA LYS A 77 -8.60 -9.13 -1.41
C LYS A 77 -8.35 -8.68 0.03
N PHE A 78 -8.82 -7.50 0.40
CA PHE A 78 -8.77 -7.01 1.78
C PHE A 78 -9.42 -8.00 2.76
N GLU A 79 -10.66 -8.42 2.51
CA GLU A 79 -11.39 -9.34 3.42
C GLU A 79 -10.71 -10.71 3.53
N ILE A 80 -10.17 -11.26 2.42
CA ILE A 80 -9.45 -12.54 2.46
C ILE A 80 -8.22 -12.44 3.38
N VAL A 81 -7.41 -11.41 3.23
CA VAL A 81 -6.20 -11.23 4.04
C VAL A 81 -6.55 -10.95 5.50
N LYS A 82 -7.51 -10.05 5.76
CA LYS A 82 -8.03 -9.74 7.09
C LYS A 82 -8.49 -10.99 7.83
N LEU A 83 -9.36 -11.81 7.21
CA LEU A 83 -9.85 -13.05 7.81
C LEU A 83 -8.74 -14.05 8.14
N LYS A 84 -7.71 -14.13 7.28
CA LYS A 84 -6.58 -14.99 7.51
C LYS A 84 -5.78 -14.55 8.74
N LEU A 85 -5.41 -13.26 8.80
CA LEU A 85 -4.64 -12.70 9.91
C LEU A 85 -5.44 -12.69 11.23
N PHE A 86 -6.75 -12.49 11.15
CA PHE A 86 -7.64 -12.60 12.31
C PHE A 86 -7.64 -14.01 12.89
N LYS A 87 -7.77 -15.06 12.06
CA LYS A 87 -7.72 -16.47 12.51
C LYS A 87 -6.37 -16.84 13.16
N GLU A 88 -5.31 -16.17 12.76
CA GLU A 88 -3.97 -16.37 13.32
C GLU A 88 -3.70 -15.49 14.55
N GLY A 89 -4.66 -14.65 14.96
CA GLY A 89 -4.54 -13.77 16.12
C GLY A 89 -3.65 -12.54 15.90
N LEU A 90 -3.23 -12.23 14.66
CA LEU A 90 -2.32 -11.11 14.38
C LEU A 90 -3.01 -9.73 14.40
N ILE A 91 -4.34 -9.69 14.51
CA ILE A 91 -5.15 -8.46 14.59
C ILE A 91 -5.59 -8.18 16.04
N ASP A 92 -5.12 -8.97 17.01
CA ASP A 92 -5.50 -8.83 18.41
C ASP A 92 -4.89 -7.57 19.04
N ASP A 93 -5.73 -6.77 19.69
CA ASP A 93 -5.29 -5.54 20.37
C ASP A 93 -4.31 -5.82 21.53
N SER A 94 -4.35 -7.02 22.10
CA SER A 94 -3.40 -7.45 23.14
C SER A 94 -1.95 -7.51 22.68
N LEU A 95 -1.72 -7.62 21.36
CA LEU A 95 -0.40 -7.60 20.75
C LEU A 95 0.16 -6.20 20.51
N ARG A 96 -0.66 -5.13 20.68
CA ARG A 96 -0.27 -3.76 20.41
C ARG A 96 0.83 -3.31 21.38
N ARG A 97 1.94 -2.84 20.81
CA ARG A 97 3.05 -2.26 21.58
C ARG A 97 2.70 -0.84 21.99
N LYS A 98 3.10 -0.47 23.20
CA LYS A 98 2.89 0.92 23.68
C LYS A 98 3.81 1.86 22.90
N LEU A 99 3.26 3.00 22.49
CA LEU A 99 4.04 4.07 21.88
C LEU A 99 5.00 4.70 22.91
N PRO A 100 6.22 5.09 22.50
CA PRO A 100 7.15 5.82 23.37
C PRO A 100 6.58 7.20 23.69
N LYS A 101 6.62 7.56 24.98
CA LYS A 101 6.14 8.89 25.43
C LYS A 101 6.99 10.05 24.89
N TYR A 102 8.31 9.86 24.84
CA TYR A 102 9.30 10.83 24.39
C TYR A 102 10.28 10.14 23.42
N PRO A 103 9.89 9.95 22.15
CA PRO A 103 10.79 9.29 21.20
C PRO A 103 11.98 10.17 20.88
N HIS A 104 13.20 9.63 20.99
CA HIS A 104 14.44 10.30 20.60
C HIS A 104 14.67 10.23 19.09
N SER A 105 14.24 9.12 18.48
CA SER A 105 14.42 8.89 17.04
C SER A 105 13.26 8.10 16.45
N ILE A 106 12.74 8.57 15.34
CA ILE A 106 11.66 7.89 14.59
C ILE A 106 12.01 7.75 13.12
N GLY A 107 11.56 6.66 12.52
CA GLY A 107 11.63 6.43 11.08
C GLY A 107 10.32 6.84 10.42
N ILE A 108 10.37 7.67 9.37
CA ILE A 108 9.22 8.04 8.55
C ILE A 108 9.34 7.36 7.20
N LEU A 109 8.51 6.35 6.98
CA LEU A 109 8.44 5.55 5.76
C LEU A 109 7.31 6.12 4.89
N THR A 110 7.68 6.84 3.83
CA THR A 110 6.71 7.47 2.92
C THR A 110 7.35 7.72 1.56
N SER A 111 6.56 8.15 0.58
CA SER A 111 7.13 8.63 -0.69
C SER A 111 7.88 9.94 -0.49
N ALA A 112 9.05 10.07 -1.10
CA ALA A 112 9.84 11.30 -1.04
C ALA A 112 10.39 11.65 -2.44
N PRO A 113 10.19 12.92 -2.89
CA PRO A 113 9.47 14.00 -2.23
C PRO A 113 7.94 13.84 -2.30
N SER A 114 7.20 14.35 -1.29
CA SER A 114 5.75 14.39 -1.29
C SER A 114 5.22 15.52 -0.40
N SER A 115 3.99 16.00 -0.66
CA SER A 115 3.32 16.99 0.19
C SER A 115 3.07 16.44 1.60
N ALA A 116 2.65 15.18 1.70
CA ALA A 116 2.46 14.52 2.99
C ALA A 116 3.73 14.54 3.86
N LEU A 117 4.89 14.24 3.26
CA LEU A 117 6.18 14.32 3.98
C LEU A 117 6.47 15.74 4.43
N ALA A 118 6.27 16.74 3.57
CA ALA A 118 6.51 18.16 3.93
C ALA A 118 5.64 18.59 5.12
N ASP A 119 4.36 18.20 5.12
CA ASP A 119 3.43 18.50 6.21
C ASP A 119 3.81 17.76 7.51
N MET A 120 4.21 16.49 7.44
CA MET A 120 4.71 15.73 8.59
C MET A 120 5.94 16.39 9.22
N LEU A 121 6.91 16.82 8.40
CA LEU A 121 8.14 17.46 8.89
C LEU A 121 7.85 18.82 9.54
N ARG A 122 6.96 19.61 8.95
CA ARG A 122 6.52 20.89 9.53
C ARG A 122 5.87 20.65 10.90
N THR A 123 4.90 19.75 10.97
CA THR A 123 4.20 19.41 12.21
C THR A 123 5.14 18.90 13.29
N ALA A 124 6.07 18.01 12.93
CA ALA A 124 7.05 17.49 13.88
C ALA A 124 7.96 18.60 14.46
N LYS A 125 8.44 19.50 13.60
CA LYS A 125 9.27 20.64 14.00
C LYS A 125 8.54 21.59 14.95
N GLU A 126 7.28 21.88 14.66
CA GLU A 126 6.44 22.76 15.50
C GLU A 126 6.12 22.09 16.83
N ARG A 127 5.76 20.80 16.82
CA ARG A 127 5.27 20.08 17.97
C ARG A 127 6.38 19.64 18.93
N TRP A 128 7.43 18.98 18.41
CA TRP A 128 8.52 18.44 19.23
C TRP A 128 9.84 18.32 18.45
N PRO A 129 10.65 19.38 18.34
CA PRO A 129 11.87 19.41 17.53
C PRO A 129 13.05 18.62 18.11
N LEU A 130 12.91 18.02 19.29
CA LEU A 130 13.96 17.23 19.92
C LEU A 130 14.10 15.81 19.36
N THR A 131 13.06 15.33 18.67
CA THR A 131 13.07 14.01 18.03
C THR A 131 13.86 14.05 16.72
N LYS A 132 14.79 13.13 16.56
CA LYS A 132 15.52 12.90 15.30
C LYS A 132 14.64 12.15 14.31
N LEU A 133 14.47 12.72 13.12
CA LEU A 133 13.64 12.14 12.05
C LEU A 133 14.51 11.49 10.98
N TYR A 134 14.31 10.21 10.72
CA TYR A 134 14.93 9.47 9.64
C TYR A 134 13.92 9.28 8.51
N ILE A 135 14.16 9.93 7.37
CA ILE A 135 13.31 9.81 6.20
C ILE A 135 13.74 8.58 5.42
N ILE A 136 12.83 7.65 5.22
CA ILE A 136 13.05 6.38 4.53
C ILE A 136 12.08 6.32 3.36
N PRO A 137 12.53 6.63 2.13
CA PRO A 137 11.69 6.55 0.97
C PRO A 137 11.20 5.12 0.73
N ILE A 138 9.89 4.98 0.55
CA ILE A 138 9.26 3.69 0.22
C ILE A 138 8.33 3.86 -0.98
N PRO A 139 8.10 2.79 -1.76
CA PRO A 139 7.00 2.77 -2.70
C PRO A 139 5.68 2.79 -1.91
N VAL A 140 4.74 3.62 -2.32
CA VAL A 140 3.44 3.78 -1.64
C VAL A 140 2.25 3.32 -2.48
N GLN A 141 2.51 2.77 -3.67
CA GLN A 141 1.52 2.23 -4.59
C GLN A 141 2.15 1.22 -5.58
N GLY A 142 1.32 0.49 -6.31
CA GLY A 142 1.75 -0.47 -7.32
C GLY A 142 2.17 -1.82 -6.72
N ASN A 143 2.78 -2.67 -7.56
CA ASN A 143 3.20 -4.04 -7.21
C ASN A 143 4.62 -4.05 -6.64
N ASN A 144 4.86 -3.29 -5.59
CA ASN A 144 6.19 -3.07 -4.99
C ASN A 144 6.33 -3.74 -3.61
N GLU A 145 5.55 -4.78 -3.34
CA GLU A 145 5.58 -5.50 -2.07
C GLU A 145 6.94 -6.08 -1.72
N SER A 146 7.69 -6.58 -2.70
CA SER A 146 9.03 -7.14 -2.49
C SER A 146 10.05 -6.07 -2.07
N GLU A 147 9.95 -4.87 -2.64
CA GLU A 147 10.80 -3.73 -2.28
C GLU A 147 10.47 -3.25 -0.86
N LEU A 148 9.18 -3.00 -0.56
CA LEU A 148 8.76 -2.56 0.77
C LEU A 148 9.12 -3.60 1.84
N LYS A 149 8.91 -4.90 1.57
CA LYS A 149 9.37 -5.98 2.45
C LYS A 149 10.86 -5.92 2.71
N THR A 150 11.67 -5.70 1.67
CA THR A 150 13.14 -5.61 1.81
C THR A 150 13.55 -4.45 2.70
N ILE A 151 12.89 -3.29 2.57
CA ILE A 151 13.13 -2.11 3.40
C ILE A 151 12.76 -2.42 4.86
N LEU A 152 11.57 -2.97 5.13
CA LEU A 152 11.14 -3.35 6.48
C LEU A 152 12.08 -4.38 7.11
N SER A 153 12.51 -5.40 6.36
CA SER A 153 13.47 -6.42 6.84
C SER A 153 14.84 -5.83 7.18
N LYS A 154 15.31 -4.80 6.45
CA LYS A 154 16.55 -4.08 6.80
C LYS A 154 16.38 -3.25 8.07
N LEU A 155 15.25 -2.56 8.21
CA LEU A 155 14.95 -1.73 9.39
C LEU A 155 14.73 -2.56 10.65
N ARG A 156 14.23 -3.79 10.52
CA ARG A 156 14.06 -4.74 11.64
C ARG A 156 15.35 -4.96 12.44
N LYS A 157 16.52 -4.83 11.81
CA LYS A 157 17.82 -4.91 12.50
C LYS A 157 18.09 -3.71 13.41
N ASN A 158 17.27 -2.69 13.32
CA ASN A 158 17.29 -1.44 14.09
C ASN A 158 18.67 -0.80 14.29
N LYS A 159 19.52 -0.84 13.26
CA LYS A 159 20.86 -0.23 13.29
C LYS A 159 20.86 1.29 13.52
N LEU A 160 19.70 1.94 13.27
CA LEU A 160 19.52 3.38 13.47
C LEU A 160 19.11 3.74 14.91
N GLY A 161 18.81 2.75 15.75
CA GLY A 161 18.34 2.98 17.12
C GLY A 161 16.99 3.71 17.14
N LEU A 162 16.04 3.31 16.27
CA LEU A 162 14.72 3.91 16.21
C LEU A 162 13.86 3.45 17.39
N ASP A 163 13.11 4.39 17.98
CA ASP A 163 12.15 4.11 19.05
C ASP A 163 10.80 3.65 18.48
N SER A 164 10.48 4.11 17.26
CA SER A 164 9.28 3.73 16.52
C SER A 164 9.41 4.05 15.03
N ILE A 165 8.49 3.53 14.22
CA ILE A 165 8.37 3.89 12.81
C ILE A 165 6.95 4.34 12.49
N ILE A 166 6.84 5.28 11.55
CA ILE A 166 5.57 5.69 10.93
C ILE A 166 5.59 5.24 9.48
N ILE A 167 4.56 4.52 9.07
CA ILE A 167 4.30 4.19 7.67
C ILE A 167 3.17 5.11 7.20
N ALA A 168 3.48 6.00 6.28
CA ALA A 168 2.56 7.05 5.87
C ALA A 168 2.38 7.13 4.37
N ARG A 169 1.14 7.38 3.95
CA ARG A 169 0.77 7.65 2.57
C ARG A 169 -0.35 8.69 2.55
N GLY A 170 -0.16 9.74 1.77
CA GLY A 170 -1.20 10.75 1.55
C GLY A 170 -2.43 10.17 0.86
N GLY A 171 -3.48 10.96 0.71
CA GLY A 171 -4.74 10.57 0.06
C GLY A 171 -4.55 10.01 -1.36
N GLY A 172 -5.59 9.40 -1.89
CA GLY A 172 -5.67 8.76 -3.20
C GLY A 172 -6.82 7.78 -3.24
N ASN A 173 -6.97 7.07 -4.35
CA ASN A 173 -8.04 6.10 -4.48
C ASN A 173 -7.76 4.82 -3.66
N ARG A 174 -8.82 4.11 -3.29
CA ARG A 174 -8.72 2.85 -2.53
C ARG A 174 -7.84 1.79 -3.23
N GLU A 175 -7.86 1.77 -4.56
CA GLU A 175 -7.03 0.87 -5.38
C GLU A 175 -5.53 1.17 -5.22
N ASP A 176 -5.17 2.42 -4.99
CA ASP A 176 -3.78 2.82 -4.76
C ASP A 176 -3.25 2.35 -3.39
N LEU A 177 -4.12 1.96 -2.46
CA LEU A 177 -3.77 1.47 -1.13
C LEU A 177 -3.56 -0.06 -1.07
N MET A 178 -3.78 -0.79 -2.17
CA MET A 178 -3.67 -2.26 -2.21
C MET A 178 -2.31 -2.81 -1.75
N LEU A 179 -1.24 -2.03 -1.86
CA LEU A 179 0.07 -2.40 -1.33
C LEU A 179 0.01 -2.65 0.18
N PHE A 180 -0.77 -1.85 0.90
CA PHE A 180 -0.95 -1.96 2.34
C PHE A 180 -2.01 -2.98 2.78
N ASP A 181 -2.72 -3.58 1.81
CA ASP A 181 -3.57 -4.76 2.01
C ASP A 181 -2.80 -6.08 1.76
N ASN A 182 -1.52 -6.00 1.41
CA ASN A 182 -0.72 -7.18 1.12
C ASN A 182 -0.38 -7.95 2.40
N GLU A 183 -0.65 -9.26 2.40
CA GLU A 183 -0.42 -10.15 3.55
C GLU A 183 1.03 -10.12 4.04
N ILE A 184 2.00 -10.11 3.11
CA ILE A 184 3.42 -10.13 3.45
C ILE A 184 3.81 -8.87 4.23
N ILE A 185 3.33 -7.70 3.77
CA ILE A 185 3.59 -6.41 4.42
C ILE A 185 2.91 -6.36 5.79
N ALA A 186 1.66 -6.79 5.89
CA ALA A 186 0.95 -6.85 7.17
C ALA A 186 1.68 -7.72 8.20
N ARG A 187 2.21 -8.88 7.80
CA ARG A 187 3.00 -9.76 8.68
C ARG A 187 4.32 -9.11 9.13
N GLU A 188 5.00 -8.41 8.24
CA GLU A 188 6.22 -7.66 8.61
C GLU A 188 5.91 -6.57 9.64
N ILE A 189 4.76 -5.89 9.53
CA ILE A 189 4.31 -4.86 10.48
C ILE A 189 3.92 -5.49 11.83
N ALA A 190 3.06 -6.51 11.83
CA ALA A 190 2.57 -7.19 13.03
C ALA A 190 3.72 -7.69 13.93
N THR A 191 4.77 -8.22 13.31
CA THR A 191 5.93 -8.79 14.00
C THR A 191 7.14 -7.86 14.10
N PHE A 192 6.95 -6.56 13.82
CA PHE A 192 8.05 -5.60 13.86
C PHE A 192 8.58 -5.43 15.31
N PRO A 193 9.91 -5.26 15.54
CA PRO A 193 10.48 -5.28 16.91
C PRO A 193 10.19 -4.00 17.73
N ILE A 194 9.82 -2.91 17.07
CA ILE A 194 9.48 -1.62 17.70
C ILE A 194 8.09 -1.17 17.24
N PRO A 195 7.42 -0.25 17.96
CA PRO A 195 6.09 0.22 17.60
C PRO A 195 6.00 0.77 16.19
N VAL A 196 4.93 0.39 15.49
CA VAL A 196 4.59 0.83 14.14
C VAL A 196 3.29 1.62 14.16
N ILE A 197 3.35 2.85 13.68
CA ILE A 197 2.20 3.72 13.49
C ILE A 197 1.88 3.77 12.01
N THR A 198 0.62 3.66 11.64
CA THR A 198 0.16 3.89 10.26
C THR A 198 -0.59 5.21 10.15
N GLY A 199 -0.36 5.92 9.05
CA GLY A 199 -1.11 7.10 8.65
C GLY A 199 -1.38 6.99 7.15
N ILE A 200 -2.26 6.02 6.76
CA ILE A 200 -2.50 5.61 5.38
C ILE A 200 -3.91 6.04 4.97
N GLY A 201 -4.02 6.78 3.87
CA GLY A 201 -5.31 7.23 3.33
C GLY A 201 -6.01 8.27 4.19
N HIS A 202 -7.32 8.13 4.32
CA HIS A 202 -8.22 8.95 5.14
C HIS A 202 -8.96 8.07 6.15
N GLU A 203 -9.83 8.67 6.95
CA GLU A 203 -10.53 7.97 8.03
C GLU A 203 -11.30 6.73 7.57
N ASP A 204 -11.92 6.80 6.38
CA ASP A 204 -12.70 5.70 5.78
C ASP A 204 -11.85 4.65 5.06
N ASP A 205 -10.56 4.91 4.83
CA ASP A 205 -9.67 4.06 4.04
C ASP A 205 -8.89 3.06 4.90
N LEU A 206 -9.58 2.13 5.53
CA LEU A 206 -8.94 1.10 6.36
C LEU A 206 -8.17 0.09 5.51
N THR A 207 -6.88 -0.12 5.83
CA THR A 207 -6.04 -1.15 5.22
C THR A 207 -5.72 -2.30 6.18
N VAL A 208 -5.24 -3.43 5.63
CA VAL A 208 -4.80 -4.55 6.49
C VAL A 208 -3.59 -4.15 7.33
N SER A 209 -2.71 -3.29 6.80
CA SER A 209 -1.59 -2.73 7.55
C SER A 209 -2.04 -1.93 8.78
N ASP A 210 -3.16 -1.21 8.68
CA ASP A 210 -3.75 -0.49 9.82
C ASP A 210 -4.25 -1.45 10.90
N LEU A 211 -4.85 -2.57 10.49
CA LEU A 211 -5.38 -3.58 11.41
C LEU A 211 -4.30 -4.27 12.25
N VAL A 212 -3.07 -4.34 11.77
CA VAL A 212 -1.95 -5.00 12.45
C VAL A 212 -0.92 -4.03 13.02
N SER A 213 -1.03 -2.73 12.76
CA SER A 213 -0.17 -1.70 13.35
C SER A 213 -0.45 -1.50 14.84
N ASP A 214 0.47 -0.94 15.58
CA ASP A 214 0.29 -0.67 17.01
C ASP A 214 -0.63 0.52 17.24
N HIS A 215 -0.64 1.46 16.31
CA HIS A 215 -1.54 2.61 16.31
C HIS A 215 -1.90 3.01 14.88
N ARG A 216 -3.18 3.26 14.64
CA ARG A 216 -3.69 3.81 13.39
C ARG A 216 -4.04 5.28 13.57
N SER A 217 -3.51 6.11 12.71
CA SER A 217 -3.86 7.52 12.59
C SER A 217 -4.63 7.78 11.29
N ALA A 218 -5.56 8.73 11.31
CA ALA A 218 -6.41 9.01 10.15
C ALA A 218 -5.66 9.62 8.96
N THR A 219 -4.50 10.25 9.20
CA THR A 219 -3.67 10.90 8.16
C THR A 219 -2.19 10.82 8.49
N PRO A 220 -1.28 11.05 7.53
CA PRO A 220 0.15 11.17 7.77
C PRO A 220 0.51 12.19 8.87
N THR A 221 -0.14 13.34 8.86
CA THR A 221 0.10 14.40 9.85
C THR A 221 -0.43 13.99 11.23
N ALA A 222 -1.59 13.33 11.29
CA ALA A 222 -2.13 12.80 12.54
C ALA A 222 -1.17 11.78 13.18
N ALA A 223 -0.48 10.96 12.40
CA ALA A 223 0.51 10.01 12.92
C ALA A 223 1.68 10.71 13.65
N ILE A 224 2.10 11.87 13.18
CA ILE A 224 3.08 12.71 13.89
C ILE A 224 2.49 13.28 15.20
N VAL A 225 1.23 13.73 15.15
CA VAL A 225 0.55 14.30 16.34
C VAL A 225 0.34 13.25 17.42
N ASP A 226 -0.03 12.03 17.04
CA ASP A 226 -0.30 10.93 17.97
C ASP A 226 0.98 10.38 18.61
N LEU A 227 2.11 10.42 17.87
CA LEU A 227 3.39 9.90 18.35
C LEU A 227 4.21 10.93 19.15
N LEU A 228 4.23 12.19 18.74
CA LEU A 228 5.07 13.21 19.36
C LEU A 228 4.33 13.97 20.47
N PRO A 229 4.98 14.21 21.63
CA PRO A 229 4.40 15.04 22.68
C PRO A 229 4.18 16.47 22.20
N SER A 230 3.32 17.22 22.89
CA SER A 230 3.12 18.65 22.62
C SER A 230 3.98 19.48 23.57
N ARG A 231 4.69 20.48 23.04
CA ARG A 231 5.44 21.44 23.83
C ARG A 231 4.57 22.19 24.85
N GLU A 232 3.29 22.41 24.56
CA GLU A 232 2.36 23.14 25.38
C GLU A 232 1.94 22.34 26.61
N ASN A 233 1.91 21.01 26.50
CA ASN A 233 1.48 20.09 27.57
C ASN A 233 2.63 19.73 28.54
N GLU A 234 3.87 20.08 28.20
CA GLU A 234 5.07 19.74 28.99
C GLU A 234 5.70 20.96 29.69
N LYS A 235 5.01 22.12 29.70
CA LYS A 235 5.31 23.27 30.52
C LYS A 235 4.55 23.19 31.84
#